data_ac8b37525a2e06c8e17c0dd27723ed74
#
_entry.id   ac8b37525a2e06c8e17c0dd27723ed74
#
_cell.length_a   1.000
_cell.length_b   1.000
_cell.length_c   1.000
_cell.angle_alpha   90.00
_cell.angle_beta   90.00
_cell.angle_gamma   90.00
#
_symmetry.space_group_name_H-M   'P 1'
#
loop_
_entity.id
_entity.type
_entity.pdbx_description
1 polymer ?
#
loop_
_entity_poly.entity_id
_entity_poly.type
_entity_poly.pdbx_seq_one_letter_code
_entity_poly.pdbx_strand_id
1 'polypeptide(L)'
;MSRIIRKAEPSDFAEIMQVIEVAKEIMRSVGNMHQWADGYPSKIVILGDMEKGGGYIMEEDDKIIAYFAFLPSPEPTYNHIYDGEWQDEELPYHVVHRIASYPNVHHVFRDIMDFCFSVERNIRIDTHRDNSIMQYCISMYGFTYCGIIHLANGDERLAYQKIATP
;
A
#
# COMPACT_ATOMS: atom_id res chain seq x y z
N MET A 1 22.19 -9.34 4.23
CA MET A 1 20.82 -9.70 4.65
C MET A 1 19.97 -9.81 3.41
N SER A 2 19.38 -10.97 3.20
CA SER A 2 18.55 -11.17 2.02
C SER A 2 17.08 -10.91 2.36
N ARG A 3 16.43 -10.14 1.50
CA ARG A 3 15.00 -9.90 1.56
C ARG A 3 14.32 -10.63 0.43
N ILE A 4 13.19 -11.26 0.75
CA ILE A 4 12.39 -11.99 -0.21
C ILE A 4 10.98 -11.45 -0.14
N ILE A 5 10.38 -11.15 -1.31
CA ILE A 5 8.98 -10.80 -1.40
C ILE A 5 8.27 -11.97 -2.08
N ARG A 6 7.23 -12.46 -1.45
CA ARG A 6 6.42 -13.57 -1.97
C ARG A 6 4.95 -13.40 -1.62
N LYS A 7 4.09 -14.16 -2.26
CA LYS A 7 2.68 -14.17 -1.90
C LYS A 7 2.49 -14.72 -0.49
N ALA A 8 1.58 -14.10 0.25
CA ALA A 8 1.19 -14.55 1.57
C ALA A 8 0.45 -15.87 1.49
N GLU A 9 0.74 -16.75 2.42
CA GLU A 9 0.09 -18.04 2.57
C GLU A 9 -0.75 -18.05 3.86
N PRO A 10 -1.76 -18.93 3.99
CA PRO A 10 -2.57 -18.97 5.20
C PRO A 10 -1.77 -19.10 6.49
N SER A 11 -0.64 -19.81 6.47
CA SER A 11 0.25 -19.97 7.64
C SER A 11 0.92 -18.65 8.05
N ASP A 12 0.94 -17.65 7.21
CA ASP A 12 1.54 -16.33 7.50
C ASP A 12 0.59 -15.41 8.25
N PHE A 13 -0.69 -15.74 8.32
CA PHE A 13 -1.74 -14.80 8.72
C PHE A 13 -1.51 -14.19 10.10
N ALA A 14 -1.14 -15.00 11.08
CA ALA A 14 -0.92 -14.50 12.45
C ALA A 14 0.22 -13.47 12.51
N GLU A 15 1.31 -13.73 11.80
CA GLU A 15 2.45 -12.81 11.73
C GLU A 15 2.11 -11.54 10.96
N ILE A 16 1.31 -11.66 9.90
CA ILE A 16 0.82 -10.49 9.15
C ILE A 16 0.00 -9.59 10.06
N MET A 17 -0.93 -10.14 10.82
CA MET A 17 -1.76 -9.33 11.72
C MET A 17 -0.94 -8.65 12.79
N GLN A 18 0.14 -9.28 13.24
CA GLN A 18 1.06 -8.67 14.20
C GLN A 18 1.77 -7.44 13.61
N VAL A 19 2.28 -7.55 12.38
CA VAL A 19 2.91 -6.41 11.68
C VAL A 19 1.92 -5.26 11.52
N ILE A 20 0.69 -5.58 11.15
CA ILE A 20 -0.38 -4.58 10.94
C ILE A 20 -0.70 -3.84 12.25
N GLU A 21 -0.82 -4.56 13.36
CA GLU A 21 -1.10 -3.92 14.65
C GLU A 21 0.04 -2.99 15.08
N VAL A 22 1.28 -3.39 14.88
CA VAL A 22 2.43 -2.52 15.17
C VAL A 22 2.41 -1.29 14.28
N ALA A 23 2.11 -1.45 12.98
CA ALA A 23 2.03 -0.31 12.06
C ALA A 23 0.93 0.68 12.46
N LYS A 24 -0.22 0.19 12.95
CA LYS A 24 -1.29 1.05 13.46
C LYS A 24 -0.82 1.91 14.64
N GLU A 25 -0.08 1.31 15.57
CA GLU A 25 0.46 2.04 16.73
C GLU A 25 1.42 3.14 16.29
N ILE A 26 2.27 2.84 15.31
CA ILE A 26 3.21 3.82 14.76
C ILE A 26 2.47 4.99 14.11
N MET A 27 1.45 4.70 13.31
CA MET A 27 0.63 5.74 12.69
C MET A 27 0.04 6.69 13.73
N ARG A 28 -0.53 6.14 14.80
CA ARG A 28 -1.09 6.95 15.88
C ARG A 28 -0.01 7.79 16.57
N SER A 29 1.16 7.23 16.80
CA SER A 29 2.25 7.90 17.51
C SER A 29 2.80 9.12 16.75
N VAL A 30 2.63 9.16 15.42
CA VAL A 30 3.10 10.28 14.58
C VAL A 30 1.95 11.17 14.10
N GLY A 31 0.77 11.06 14.70
CA GLY A 31 -0.36 11.92 14.40
C GLY A 31 -1.26 11.47 13.25
N ASN A 32 -1.00 10.31 12.65
CA ASN A 32 -1.85 9.76 11.61
C ASN A 32 -2.93 8.87 12.25
N MET A 33 -4.00 9.53 12.74
CA MET A 33 -5.01 8.88 13.55
C MET A 33 -6.17 8.28 12.75
N HIS A 34 -6.36 8.72 11.51
CA HIS A 34 -7.60 8.47 10.79
C HIS A 34 -7.48 7.55 9.58
N GLN A 35 -6.27 7.30 9.10
CA GLN A 35 -6.09 6.45 7.91
C GLN A 35 -6.50 5.01 8.19
N TRP A 36 -6.06 4.45 9.31
CA TRP A 36 -6.40 3.09 9.73
C TRP A 36 -7.17 3.13 11.04
N ALA A 37 -8.38 3.67 10.98
CA ALA A 37 -9.28 3.80 12.13
C ALA A 37 -10.32 2.68 12.13
N ASP A 38 -11.03 2.55 13.24
CA ASP A 38 -12.21 1.68 13.39
C ASP A 38 -11.93 0.20 13.05
N GLY A 39 -10.73 -0.29 13.46
CA GLY A 39 -10.36 -1.68 13.27
C GLY A 39 -9.87 -2.03 11.85
N TYR A 40 -9.73 -1.03 10.98
CA TYR A 40 -9.22 -1.24 9.63
C TYR A 40 -7.69 -1.25 9.63
N PRO A 41 -7.01 -2.09 8.82
CA PRO A 41 -7.59 -3.21 8.11
C PRO A 41 -7.92 -4.36 9.06
N SER A 42 -9.09 -4.98 8.83
CA SER A 42 -9.54 -6.12 9.63
C SER A 42 -8.98 -7.43 9.09
N LYS A 43 -9.20 -8.50 9.86
CA LYS A 43 -8.86 -9.86 9.40
C LYS A 43 -9.51 -10.19 8.06
N ILE A 44 -10.78 -9.78 7.88
CA ILE A 44 -11.53 -10.05 6.64
C ILE A 44 -10.88 -9.38 5.45
N VAL A 45 -10.41 -8.14 5.62
CA VAL A 45 -9.74 -7.39 4.54
C VAL A 45 -8.46 -8.10 4.11
N ILE A 46 -7.65 -8.52 5.08
CA ILE A 46 -6.38 -9.20 4.79
C ILE A 46 -6.62 -10.56 4.14
N LEU A 47 -7.57 -11.34 4.68
CA LEU A 47 -7.94 -12.62 4.07
C LEU A 47 -8.47 -12.42 2.65
N GLY A 48 -9.23 -11.35 2.41
CA GLY A 48 -9.70 -10.99 1.08
C GLY A 48 -8.57 -10.71 0.09
N ASP A 49 -7.55 -9.98 0.53
CA ASP A 49 -6.36 -9.75 -0.30
C ASP A 49 -5.68 -11.06 -0.68
N MET A 50 -5.51 -11.94 0.30
CA MET A 50 -4.89 -13.24 0.09
C MET A 50 -5.69 -14.12 -0.86
N GLU A 51 -7.00 -14.13 -0.69
CA GLU A 51 -7.90 -14.92 -1.54
C GLU A 51 -7.84 -14.47 -3.00
N LYS A 52 -7.70 -13.17 -3.23
CA LYS A 52 -7.54 -12.60 -4.58
C LYS A 52 -6.14 -12.82 -5.16
N GLY A 53 -5.22 -13.39 -4.38
CA GLY A 53 -3.84 -13.56 -4.78
C GLY A 53 -3.03 -12.26 -4.75
N GLY A 54 -3.50 -11.25 -4.03
CA GLY A 54 -2.87 -9.93 -3.95
C GLY A 54 -2.27 -9.59 -2.60
N GLY A 55 -2.25 -10.51 -1.66
CA GLY A 55 -1.53 -10.32 -0.39
C GLY A 55 -0.09 -10.79 -0.51
N TYR A 56 0.86 -9.92 -0.14
CA TYR A 56 2.29 -10.21 -0.25
C TYR A 56 2.98 -9.92 1.08
N ILE A 57 4.03 -10.67 1.35
CA ILE A 57 4.88 -10.42 2.51
C ILE A 57 6.32 -10.22 2.08
N MET A 58 7.06 -9.51 2.93
CA MET A 58 8.51 -9.38 2.81
C MET A 58 9.15 -10.11 3.98
N GLU A 59 10.06 -11.00 3.68
CA GLU A 59 10.85 -11.72 4.69
C GLU A 59 12.27 -11.19 4.70
N GLU A 60 12.85 -11.15 5.89
CA GLU A 60 14.28 -10.90 6.09
C GLU A 60 14.76 -11.88 7.16
N ASP A 61 15.76 -12.68 6.83
CA ASP A 61 16.29 -13.70 7.73
C ASP A 61 15.19 -14.63 8.30
N ASP A 62 14.33 -15.10 7.41
CA ASP A 62 13.20 -15.99 7.70
C ASP A 62 12.11 -15.42 8.62
N LYS A 63 12.09 -14.09 8.77
CA LYS A 63 11.03 -13.40 9.52
C LYS A 63 10.24 -12.50 8.61
N ILE A 64 8.93 -12.47 8.79
CA ILE A 64 8.07 -11.51 8.09
C ILE A 64 8.29 -10.14 8.71
N ILE A 65 8.72 -9.18 7.90
CA ILE A 65 8.99 -7.81 8.35
C ILE A 65 8.01 -6.79 7.78
N ALA A 66 7.26 -7.16 6.75
CA ALA A 66 6.30 -6.26 6.11
C ALA A 66 5.20 -7.03 5.40
N TYR A 67 4.09 -6.34 5.21
CA TYR A 67 2.94 -6.81 4.42
C TYR A 67 2.50 -5.69 3.48
N PHE A 68 1.99 -6.06 2.32
CA PHE A 68 1.31 -5.12 1.42
C PHE A 68 0.33 -5.87 0.54
N ALA A 69 -0.69 -5.13 0.07
CA ALA A 69 -1.59 -5.64 -0.96
C ALA A 69 -1.18 -5.08 -2.32
N PHE A 70 -1.18 -5.92 -3.33
CA PHE A 70 -0.83 -5.56 -4.70
C PHE A 70 -1.84 -6.21 -5.61
N LEU A 71 -2.76 -5.42 -6.16
CA LEU A 71 -3.96 -5.91 -6.82
C LEU A 71 -4.13 -5.26 -8.20
N PRO A 72 -4.58 -6.04 -9.21
CA PRO A 72 -4.84 -5.46 -10.53
C PRO A 72 -6.08 -4.56 -10.50
N SER A 73 -6.12 -3.60 -11.44
CA SER A 73 -7.32 -2.79 -11.67
C SER A 73 -8.51 -3.66 -12.08
N PRO A 74 -9.75 -3.20 -11.90
CA PRO A 74 -10.14 -1.87 -11.44
C PRO A 74 -10.17 -1.73 -9.93
N GLU A 75 -9.97 -0.50 -9.45
CA GLU A 75 -10.21 -0.11 -8.08
C GLU A 75 -11.37 0.89 -8.08
N PRO A 76 -12.56 0.52 -7.58
CA PRO A 76 -13.74 1.40 -7.69
C PRO A 76 -13.56 2.79 -7.11
N THR A 77 -12.80 2.96 -6.02
CA THR A 77 -12.56 4.26 -5.41
C THR A 77 -11.72 5.18 -6.29
N TYR A 78 -11.08 4.64 -7.33
CA TYR A 78 -10.27 5.41 -8.27
C TYR A 78 -11.04 5.82 -9.53
N ASN A 79 -12.31 5.46 -9.65
CA ASN A 79 -13.12 5.82 -10.81
C ASN A 79 -13.40 7.32 -10.91
N HIS A 80 -13.43 8.01 -9.77
CA HIS A 80 -13.60 9.46 -9.73
C HIS A 80 -12.42 10.08 -8.98
N ILE A 81 -11.78 11.05 -9.62
CA ILE A 81 -10.72 11.83 -9.01
C ILE A 81 -11.12 13.29 -9.02
N TYR A 82 -10.85 14.00 -7.92
CA TYR A 82 -11.23 15.39 -7.72
C TYR A 82 -9.96 16.24 -7.59
N ASP A 83 -10.09 17.52 -8.00
CA ASP A 83 -9.00 18.49 -7.90
C ASP A 83 -7.72 18.05 -8.64
N GLY A 84 -7.90 17.35 -9.74
CA GLY A 84 -6.80 16.85 -10.55
C GLY A 84 -7.25 15.78 -11.51
N GLU A 85 -6.28 15.04 -12.04
CA GLU A 85 -6.54 13.97 -13.00
C GLU A 85 -5.45 12.90 -12.93
N TRP A 86 -5.82 11.66 -13.28
CA TRP A 86 -4.83 10.61 -13.45
C TRP A 86 -3.94 10.91 -14.65
N GLN A 87 -2.69 10.40 -14.64
CA GLN A 87 -1.78 10.55 -15.76
C GLN A 87 -2.30 9.85 -17.02
N ASP A 88 -2.94 8.71 -16.83
CA ASP A 88 -3.54 7.92 -17.89
C ASP A 88 -4.72 7.16 -17.31
N GLU A 89 -5.92 7.43 -17.82
CA GLU A 89 -7.14 6.83 -17.29
C GLU A 89 -7.49 5.52 -17.96
N GLU A 90 -6.92 5.21 -19.12
CA GLU A 90 -7.30 4.06 -19.93
C GLU A 90 -6.36 2.87 -19.73
N LEU A 91 -5.09 3.14 -19.48
CA LEU A 91 -4.09 2.08 -19.32
C LEU A 91 -4.40 1.26 -18.05
N PRO A 92 -4.43 -0.07 -18.15
CA PRO A 92 -4.57 -0.92 -16.95
C PRO A 92 -3.48 -0.60 -15.93
N TYR A 93 -3.82 -0.70 -14.66
CA TYR A 93 -2.91 -0.39 -13.57
C TYR A 93 -3.01 -1.44 -12.47
N HIS A 94 -2.01 -1.46 -11.60
CA HIS A 94 -2.11 -2.16 -10.33
C HIS A 94 -2.16 -1.14 -9.20
N VAL A 95 -2.70 -1.56 -8.07
CA VAL A 95 -2.84 -0.73 -6.87
C VAL A 95 -2.04 -1.37 -5.76
N VAL A 96 -1.30 -0.53 -5.03
CA VAL A 96 -0.64 -0.95 -3.80
C VAL A 96 -1.42 -0.37 -2.62
N HIS A 97 -1.87 -1.23 -1.73
CA HIS A 97 -2.64 -0.88 -0.54
C HIS A 97 -2.04 -1.49 0.71
N ARG A 98 -2.36 -0.90 1.84
CA ARG A 98 -2.13 -1.53 3.16
C ARG A 98 -0.67 -1.93 3.39
N ILE A 99 0.24 -1.01 3.11
CA ILE A 99 1.66 -1.23 3.41
C ILE A 99 1.85 -1.13 4.93
N ALA A 100 2.41 -2.18 5.51
CA ALA A 100 2.73 -2.24 6.93
C ALA A 100 4.12 -2.82 7.11
N SER A 101 4.91 -2.25 8.04
CA SER A 101 6.23 -2.78 8.38
C SER A 101 6.56 -2.49 9.83
N TYR A 102 7.53 -3.24 10.37
CA TYR A 102 8.09 -2.92 11.67
C TYR A 102 8.92 -1.63 11.60
N PRO A 103 9.04 -0.86 12.70
CA PRO A 103 9.65 0.46 12.65
C PRO A 103 11.17 0.47 12.48
N ASN A 104 11.83 -0.64 12.81
CA ASN A 104 13.29 -0.73 12.80
C ASN A 104 13.86 -1.29 11.50
N VAL A 105 13.03 -1.44 10.48
CA VAL A 105 13.47 -1.91 9.16
C VAL A 105 13.46 -0.75 8.18
N HIS A 106 14.50 -0.68 7.35
CA HIS A 106 14.72 0.44 6.43
C HIS A 106 14.52 0.03 4.98
N HIS A 107 14.21 1.00 4.14
CA HIS A 107 14.07 0.84 2.68
C HIS A 107 12.94 -0.11 2.26
N VAL A 108 11.97 -0.35 3.15
CA VAL A 108 10.86 -1.27 2.86
C VAL A 108 10.02 -0.76 1.70
N PHE A 109 9.63 0.52 1.71
CA PHE A 109 8.82 1.09 0.64
C PHE A 109 9.53 0.96 -0.72
N ARG A 110 10.81 1.31 -0.77
CA ARG A 110 11.60 1.21 -2.00
C ARG A 110 11.63 -0.22 -2.53
N ASP A 111 11.89 -1.19 -1.65
CA ASP A 111 11.99 -2.59 -2.07
C ASP A 111 10.64 -3.14 -2.52
N ILE A 112 9.55 -2.73 -1.87
CA ILE A 112 8.19 -3.07 -2.31
C ILE A 112 7.94 -2.52 -3.72
N MET A 113 8.26 -1.25 -3.95
CA MET A 113 8.02 -0.62 -5.24
C MET A 113 8.90 -1.21 -6.35
N ASP A 114 10.15 -1.51 -6.04
CA ASP A 114 11.03 -2.18 -7.00
C ASP A 114 10.43 -3.53 -7.44
N PHE A 115 9.88 -4.29 -6.50
CA PHE A 115 9.18 -5.52 -6.81
C PHE A 115 7.94 -5.26 -7.67
N CYS A 116 7.09 -4.34 -7.25
CA CYS A 116 5.83 -4.06 -7.94
C CYS A 116 6.06 -3.58 -9.38
N PHE A 117 7.04 -2.71 -9.58
CA PHE A 117 7.38 -2.22 -10.92
C PHE A 117 8.10 -3.27 -11.78
N SER A 118 8.61 -4.35 -11.19
CA SER A 118 9.09 -5.48 -11.98
C SER A 118 7.94 -6.30 -12.57
N VAL A 119 6.74 -6.16 -12.03
CA VAL A 119 5.54 -6.89 -12.46
C VAL A 119 4.65 -6.02 -13.35
N GLU A 120 4.43 -4.77 -12.97
CA GLU A 120 3.53 -3.86 -13.65
C GLU A 120 4.15 -2.47 -13.74
N ARG A 121 4.10 -1.85 -14.93
CA ARG A 121 4.70 -0.53 -15.12
C ARG A 121 3.81 0.64 -14.72
N ASN A 122 2.51 0.42 -14.56
CA ASN A 122 1.54 1.47 -14.21
C ASN A 122 0.94 1.18 -12.83
N ILE A 123 1.32 1.98 -11.84
CA ILE A 123 0.90 1.76 -10.45
C ILE A 123 0.27 3.02 -9.88
N ARG A 124 -0.86 2.83 -9.19
CA ARG A 124 -1.57 3.87 -8.45
C ARG A 124 -1.50 3.56 -6.97
N ILE A 125 -1.41 4.59 -6.17
CA ILE A 125 -1.36 4.49 -4.71
C ILE A 125 -2.05 5.70 -4.10
N ASP A 126 -2.60 5.56 -2.92
CA ASP A 126 -3.18 6.66 -2.17
C ASP A 126 -2.72 6.62 -0.72
N THR A 127 -2.81 7.77 -0.05
CA THR A 127 -2.51 7.88 1.38
C THR A 127 -3.30 9.01 2.02
N HIS A 128 -3.44 8.96 3.34
CA HIS A 128 -4.12 10.01 4.09
C HIS A 128 -3.23 11.26 4.19
N ARG A 129 -3.87 12.45 4.20
CA ARG A 129 -3.14 13.73 4.31
C ARG A 129 -2.29 13.84 5.57
N ASP A 130 -2.65 13.12 6.63
CA ASP A 130 -1.90 13.12 7.89
C ASP A 130 -0.71 12.18 7.87
N ASN A 131 -0.56 11.37 6.84
CA ASN A 131 0.56 10.44 6.70
C ASN A 131 1.71 11.10 5.95
N SER A 132 2.43 11.99 6.62
CA SER A 132 3.54 12.72 6.01
C SER A 132 4.69 11.81 5.61
N ILE A 133 4.93 10.75 6.37
CA ILE A 133 6.00 9.79 6.07
C ILE A 133 5.72 9.10 4.74
N MET A 134 4.49 8.60 4.55
CA MET A 134 4.13 7.92 3.31
C MET A 134 4.13 8.87 2.12
N GLN A 135 3.63 10.09 2.30
CA GLN A 135 3.68 11.11 1.24
C GLN A 135 5.12 11.35 0.77
N TYR A 136 6.04 11.43 1.72
CA TYR A 136 7.46 11.60 1.41
C TYR A 136 8.01 10.40 0.63
N CYS A 137 7.74 9.19 1.08
CA CYS A 137 8.20 7.96 0.41
C CYS A 137 7.66 7.86 -1.01
N ILE A 138 6.37 8.13 -1.20
CA ILE A 138 5.71 8.09 -2.50
C ILE A 138 6.36 9.10 -3.45
N SER A 139 6.54 10.34 -2.99
CA SER A 139 7.11 11.41 -3.81
C SER A 139 8.58 11.13 -4.15
N MET A 140 9.36 10.64 -3.19
CA MET A 140 10.78 10.35 -3.41
C MET A 140 11.01 9.19 -4.37
N TYR A 141 10.08 8.25 -4.42
CA TYR A 141 10.18 7.14 -5.39
C TYR A 141 9.88 7.61 -6.83
N GLY A 142 9.22 8.75 -6.98
CA GLY A 142 8.95 9.32 -8.29
C GLY A 142 7.51 9.27 -8.74
N PHE A 143 6.57 9.01 -7.83
CA PHE A 143 5.14 9.11 -8.14
C PHE A 143 4.75 10.57 -8.31
N THR A 144 3.76 10.79 -9.16
CA THR A 144 3.16 12.11 -9.39
C THR A 144 1.87 12.22 -8.61
N TYR A 145 1.70 13.31 -7.88
CA TYR A 145 0.41 13.63 -7.25
C TYR A 145 -0.62 13.92 -8.34
N CYS A 146 -1.79 13.27 -8.23
CA CYS A 146 -2.81 13.37 -9.27
C CYS A 146 -4.09 14.07 -8.80
N GLY A 147 -4.40 14.03 -7.52
CA GLY A 147 -5.62 14.62 -6.98
C GLY A 147 -6.14 13.92 -5.76
N ILE A 148 -7.44 14.02 -5.54
CA ILE A 148 -8.11 13.48 -4.35
C ILE A 148 -9.11 12.42 -4.78
N ILE A 149 -9.10 11.27 -4.10
CA ILE A 149 -10.14 10.26 -4.25
C ILE A 149 -10.93 10.17 -2.93
N HIS A 150 -12.14 9.62 -3.02
CA HIS A 150 -12.98 9.37 -1.85
C HIS A 150 -13.16 7.88 -1.66
N LEU A 151 -12.96 7.42 -0.43
CA LEU A 151 -13.28 6.05 -0.04
C LEU A 151 -14.81 5.87 0.00
N ALA A 152 -15.27 4.61 0.10
CA ALA A 152 -16.69 4.31 0.14
C ALA A 152 -17.44 5.04 1.27
N ASN A 153 -16.76 5.30 2.40
CA ASN A 153 -17.33 6.03 3.53
C ASN A 153 -17.24 7.56 3.38
N GLY A 154 -16.71 8.06 2.28
CA GLY A 154 -16.56 9.49 2.02
C GLY A 154 -15.24 10.10 2.45
N ASP A 155 -14.39 9.35 3.13
CA ASP A 155 -13.08 9.86 3.56
C ASP A 155 -12.19 10.16 2.36
N GLU A 156 -11.45 11.27 2.43
CA GLU A 156 -10.54 11.67 1.36
C GLU A 156 -9.19 10.97 1.47
N ARG A 157 -8.59 10.72 0.30
CA ARG A 157 -7.20 10.27 0.18
C ARG A 157 -6.50 11.05 -0.91
N LEU A 158 -5.21 11.27 -0.71
CA LEU A 158 -4.34 11.85 -1.73
C LEU A 158 -3.91 10.74 -2.68
N ALA A 159 -4.13 10.96 -3.98
CA ALA A 159 -3.93 9.93 -5.00
C ALA A 159 -2.70 10.23 -5.85
N TYR A 160 -1.93 9.20 -6.15
CA TYR A 160 -0.68 9.29 -6.89
C TYR A 160 -0.61 8.20 -7.95
N GLN A 161 0.14 8.47 -9.00
CA GLN A 161 0.38 7.50 -10.07
C GLN A 161 1.82 7.60 -10.56
N LYS A 162 2.38 6.46 -10.94
CA LYS A 162 3.67 6.41 -11.63
C LYS A 162 3.58 5.38 -12.74
N ILE A 163 3.96 5.80 -13.94
CA ILE A 163 4.06 4.92 -15.10
C ILE A 163 5.54 4.84 -15.44
N ALA A 164 6.12 3.68 -15.22
CA ALA A 164 7.53 3.46 -15.54
C ALA A 164 7.71 3.33 -17.05
N THR A 165 8.86 3.78 -17.54
CA THR A 165 9.21 3.58 -18.95
C THR A 165 9.43 2.09 -19.24
N PRO A 166 9.08 1.63 -20.46
CA PRO A 166 9.27 0.21 -20.83
C PRO A 166 10.73 -0.17 -20.82
#